data_72a4003bb913415e30cbaf084c596ec9
#
_entry.id   72a4003bb913415e30cbaf084c596ec9
#
_cell.length_a   1.000
_cell.length_b   1.000
_cell.length_c   1.000
_cell.angle_alpha   90.00
_cell.angle_beta   90.00
_cell.angle_gamma   90.00
#
_symmetry.space_group_name_H-M   'P 1'
#
loop_
_entity.id
_entity.type
_entity.pdbx_description
1 polymer ?
#
loop_
_entity_poly.entity_id
_entity_poly.type
_entity_poly.pdbx_seq_one_letter_code
_entity_poly.pdbx_strand_id
1 'polypeptide(L)' 'MDAHNIELAGIDTRDAPDFSDAHVIYAEHADGTPYTDDELDSLNDDADFVYNAVLSHIY' A
#
# COMPACT_ATOMS: atom_id res chain seq x y z
N MET A 1 -9.71 0.80 8.55
CA MET A 1 -9.50 1.13 7.13
C MET A 1 -10.05 -0.01 6.28
N ASP A 2 -10.69 0.28 5.18
CA ASP A 2 -11.44 -0.70 4.40
C ASP A 2 -10.74 -1.12 3.09
N ALA A 3 -9.44 -0.92 3.01
CA ALA A 3 -8.68 -1.28 1.81
C ALA A 3 -8.53 -2.81 1.70
N HIS A 4 -8.91 -3.35 0.54
CA HIS A 4 -8.84 -4.77 0.22
C HIS A 4 -8.12 -4.98 -1.10
N ASN A 5 -7.61 -6.18 -1.32
CA ASN A 5 -6.92 -6.56 -2.57
C ASN A 5 -5.82 -5.56 -2.94
N ILE A 6 -5.05 -5.17 -1.93
CA ILE A 6 -4.00 -4.15 -2.08
C ILE A 6 -2.86 -4.69 -2.92
N GLU A 7 -2.44 -3.93 -3.93
CA GLU A 7 -1.25 -4.22 -4.71
C GLU A 7 -0.19 -3.16 -4.46
N LEU A 8 1.03 -3.62 -4.28
CA LEU A 8 2.16 -2.77 -3.95
C LEU A 8 3.21 -2.84 -5.05
N ALA A 9 3.96 -1.77 -5.20
CA ALA A 9 5.10 -1.71 -6.11
C ALA A 9 6.30 -1.08 -5.39
N GLY A 10 7.49 -1.25 -5.96
CA GLY A 10 8.69 -0.66 -5.40
C GLY A 10 9.22 -1.36 -4.15
N ILE A 11 8.78 -2.59 -3.88
CA ILE A 11 9.29 -3.34 -2.74
C ILE A 11 10.65 -3.92 -3.09
N ASP A 12 11.67 -3.50 -2.35
CA ASP A 12 13.03 -4.01 -2.49
C ASP A 12 13.52 -4.40 -1.10
N THR A 13 13.80 -5.67 -0.89
CA THR A 13 14.26 -6.16 0.40
C THR A 13 15.60 -5.57 0.82
N ARG A 14 16.36 -5.02 -0.12
CA ARG A 14 17.61 -4.32 0.18
C ARG A 14 17.37 -2.96 0.84
N ASP A 15 16.18 -2.41 0.72
CA ASP A 15 15.78 -1.16 1.37
C ASP A 15 15.26 -1.38 2.79
N ALA A 16 15.22 -2.63 3.26
CA ALA A 16 14.76 -2.90 4.61
C ALA A 16 15.63 -2.15 5.63
N PRO A 17 15.04 -1.66 6.72
CA PRO A 17 13.64 -1.81 7.09
C PRO A 17 12.71 -0.72 6.56
N ASP A 18 13.22 0.31 5.89
CA ASP A 18 12.45 1.50 5.56
C ASP A 18 11.52 1.31 4.35
N PHE A 19 11.94 0.52 3.35
CA PHE A 19 11.18 0.30 2.11
C PHE A 19 10.67 1.62 1.52
N SER A 20 11.60 2.58 1.37
CA SER A 20 11.24 3.95 1.04
C SER A 20 10.58 4.12 -0.33
N ASP A 21 10.82 3.18 -1.26
CA ASP A 21 10.23 3.21 -2.59
C ASP A 21 8.89 2.46 -2.68
N ALA A 22 8.51 1.74 -1.64
CA ALA A 22 7.26 0.98 -1.65
C ALA A 22 6.04 1.91 -1.63
N HIS A 23 5.06 1.58 -2.46
CA HIS A 23 3.83 2.37 -2.52
C HIS A 23 2.67 1.50 -3.02
N VAL A 24 1.46 1.93 -2.68
CA VAL A 24 0.23 1.26 -3.12
C VAL A 24 -0.11 1.74 -4.54
N ILE A 25 -0.29 0.79 -5.45
CA ILE A 25 -0.67 1.09 -6.83
C ILE A 25 -2.12 0.71 -7.13
N TYR A 26 -2.74 -0.08 -6.26
CA TYR A 26 -4.12 -0.51 -6.43
C TYR A 26 -4.69 -0.93 -5.08
N ALA A 27 -5.96 -0.62 -4.87
CA ALA A 27 -6.71 -1.10 -3.71
C ALA A 27 -8.20 -1.07 -4.04
N GLU A 28 -9.00 -1.79 -3.24
CA GLU A 28 -10.45 -1.81 -3.39
C GLU A 28 -11.10 -1.52 -2.04
N HIS A 29 -12.29 -0.90 -2.11
CA HIS A 29 -13.16 -0.71 -0.95
C HIS A 29 -13.82 -2.04 -0.56
N ALA A 30 -14.46 -2.05 0.60
CA ALA A 30 -15.12 -3.27 1.10
C ALA A 30 -16.21 -3.78 0.17
N ASP A 31 -16.81 -2.91 -0.63
CA ASP A 31 -17.86 -3.28 -1.59
C ASP A 31 -17.29 -3.71 -2.96
N GLY A 32 -15.96 -3.75 -3.10
CA GLY A 32 -15.31 -4.17 -4.33
C GLY A 32 -15.00 -3.06 -5.32
N THR A 33 -15.40 -1.81 -5.03
CA THR A 33 -15.09 -0.69 -5.93
C THR A 33 -13.61 -0.31 -5.80
N PRO A 34 -12.93 -0.04 -6.93
CA PRO A 34 -11.52 0.33 -6.87
C PRO A 34 -11.32 1.73 -6.30
N TYR A 35 -10.19 1.92 -5.62
CA TYR A 35 -9.78 3.24 -5.16
C TYR A 35 -9.46 4.13 -6.36
N THR A 36 -9.84 5.41 -6.24
CA THR A 36 -9.44 6.43 -7.22
C THR A 36 -7.98 6.81 -7.01
N ASP A 37 -7.42 7.52 -8.00
CA ASP A 37 -6.05 8.02 -7.87
C ASP A 37 -5.87 8.90 -6.64
N ASP A 38 -6.85 9.78 -6.37
CA ASP A 38 -6.82 10.65 -5.19
C ASP A 38 -6.83 9.82 -3.89
N GLU A 39 -7.62 8.76 -3.87
CA GLU A 39 -7.69 7.88 -2.71
C GLU A 39 -6.38 7.13 -2.51
N LEU A 40 -5.75 6.68 -3.59
CA LEU A 40 -4.45 6.01 -3.52
C LEU A 40 -3.37 6.97 -3.01
N ASP A 41 -3.40 8.23 -3.46
CA ASP A 41 -2.47 9.25 -2.97
C ASP A 41 -2.64 9.44 -1.46
N SER A 42 -3.86 9.44 -0.97
CA SER A 42 -4.14 9.55 0.47
C SER A 42 -3.58 8.36 1.25
N LEU A 43 -3.72 7.15 0.71
CA LEU A 43 -3.14 5.96 1.34
C LEU A 43 -1.62 6.06 1.39
N ASN A 44 -1.00 6.52 0.32
CA ASN A 44 0.45 6.61 0.24
C ASN A 44 1.02 7.72 1.13
N ASP A 45 0.21 8.71 1.49
CA ASP A 45 0.60 9.73 2.47
C ASP A 45 0.66 9.19 3.89
N ASP A 46 -0.02 8.07 4.16
CA ASP A 46 0.03 7.41 5.47
C ASP A 46 1.18 6.41 5.47
N ALA A 47 2.34 6.86 5.94
CA ALA A 47 3.54 6.03 5.95
C ALA A 47 3.36 4.77 6.81
N ASP A 48 2.63 4.86 7.91
CA ASP A 48 2.37 3.71 8.76
C ASP A 48 1.54 2.66 8.04
N PHE A 49 0.53 3.09 7.29
CA PHE A 49 -0.29 2.18 6.51
C PHE A 49 0.55 1.46 5.45
N VAL A 50 1.35 2.20 4.70
CA VAL A 50 2.19 1.63 3.65
C VAL A 50 3.19 0.64 4.25
N TYR A 51 3.84 1.01 5.35
CA TYR A 51 4.81 0.15 6.01
C TYR A 51 4.17 -1.16 6.47
N ASN A 52 3.01 -1.09 7.11
CA ASN A 52 2.28 -2.28 7.56
C ASN A 52 1.83 -3.15 6.39
N ALA A 53 1.39 -2.54 5.29
CA ALA A 53 1.00 -3.27 4.09
C ALA A 53 2.19 -4.02 3.48
N VAL A 54 3.35 -3.40 3.45
CA VAL A 54 4.59 -4.03 2.95
C VAL A 54 4.95 -5.22 3.83
N LEU A 55 4.92 -5.06 5.15
CA LEU A 55 5.22 -6.16 6.06
C LEU A 55 4.26 -7.32 5.88
N SER A 56 2.98 -7.05 5.70
CA SER A 56 1.98 -8.10 5.46
C SER A 56 2.21 -8.80 4.13
N HIS A 57 2.75 -8.10 3.15
CA HIS A 57 3.04 -8.69 1.84
C HIS A 57 4.25 -9.62 1.91
N ILE A 58 5.28 -9.25 2.68
CA ILE A 58 6.54 -10.01 2.78
C ILE A 58 6.38 -11.18 3.76
N TYR A 59 5.71 -10.96 4.85
CA TYR A 59 5.54 -11.94 5.93
C TYR A 59 4.10 -12.44 5.99
#